data_d2457cfb9fb1dd23b7c90fd6b0539b71
#
_entry.id   d2457cfb9fb1dd23b7c90fd6b0539b71
#
_cell.length_a   1.000
_cell.length_b   1.000
_cell.length_c   1.000
_cell.angle_alpha   90.00
_cell.angle_beta   90.00
_cell.angle_gamma   90.00
#
_symmetry.space_group_name_H-M   'P 1'
#
loop_
_entity.id
_entity.type
_entity.pdbx_description
1 polymer ?
#
loop_
_entity_poly.entity_id
_entity_poly.type
_entity_poly.pdbx_seq_one_letter_code
_entity_poly.pdbx_strand_id
1 'polypeptide(L)'
;IIFTSGGTEANNHVLWSRLGQKNNHVVTDEIEHPAVLKVLQNLSSIGLEHDLVSVDDKGCVSINEIELAISEKTGLVSVMLANNEVGTIQPIQKIVEIANKQEVLVHTDAVQCLGKMLINVVELDIDFLSLSAHKFYGPKGIGILFVKDCSVLSSFIIGANQENALRAGTENIASIAGMGLAAELATLELENHIQHLTELETQFKIGLTSFFKDAIFNGDPKNKLPGLISVSFPGFRSDILMTKLDRANMAVSSGSACGSGNIKPSDILSAMGIDEETNISTLRISFGTSNTCVEV
;
A
#
# COMPACT_ATOMS: atom_id res chain seq x y z
N ILE A 1 -1.04 -17.60 -8.84
CA ILE A 1 -1.22 -17.15 -7.45
C ILE A 1 -0.38 -18.06 -6.55
N ILE A 2 0.37 -17.44 -5.62
CA ILE A 2 1.14 -18.09 -4.58
C ILE A 2 0.60 -17.64 -3.24
N PHE A 3 0.23 -18.55 -2.34
CA PHE A 3 -0.20 -18.20 -1.00
C PHE A 3 0.99 -17.89 -0.10
N THR A 4 0.88 -16.78 0.63
CA THR A 4 1.92 -16.27 1.54
C THR A 4 1.32 -16.01 2.93
N SER A 5 2.13 -15.68 3.92
CA SER A 5 1.63 -15.30 5.26
C SER A 5 1.03 -13.88 5.31
N GLY A 6 1.13 -13.11 4.22
CA GLY A 6 0.62 -11.74 4.12
C GLY A 6 1.38 -10.92 3.09
N GLY A 7 1.01 -9.65 2.91
CA GLY A 7 1.62 -8.74 1.95
C GLY A 7 3.13 -8.56 2.18
N THR A 8 3.58 -8.53 3.43
CA THR A 8 5.02 -8.42 3.73
C THR A 8 5.83 -9.57 3.15
N GLU A 9 5.36 -10.83 3.28
CA GLU A 9 6.04 -11.97 2.66
C GLU A 9 5.96 -11.89 1.14
N ALA A 10 4.83 -11.50 0.57
CA ALA A 10 4.65 -11.36 -0.88
C ALA A 10 5.63 -10.32 -1.47
N ASN A 11 5.73 -9.13 -0.87
CA ASN A 11 6.68 -8.09 -1.29
C ASN A 11 8.13 -8.56 -1.16
N ASN A 12 8.49 -9.19 -0.04
CA ASN A 12 9.82 -9.77 0.14
C ASN A 12 10.14 -10.79 -0.96
N HIS A 13 9.21 -11.70 -1.27
CA HIS A 13 9.43 -12.75 -2.27
C HIS A 13 9.81 -12.15 -3.64
N VAL A 14 9.10 -11.12 -4.09
CA VAL A 14 9.40 -10.45 -5.36
C VAL A 14 10.77 -9.78 -5.31
N LEU A 15 11.06 -9.00 -4.27
CA LEU A 15 12.31 -8.26 -4.17
C LEU A 15 13.54 -9.18 -4.04
N TRP A 16 13.45 -10.22 -3.19
CA TRP A 16 14.50 -11.22 -3.06
C TRP A 16 14.76 -11.97 -4.36
N SER A 17 13.74 -12.18 -5.20
CA SER A 17 13.91 -12.85 -6.48
C SER A 17 14.78 -12.07 -7.47
N ARG A 18 15.03 -10.78 -7.23
CA ARG A 18 15.92 -9.95 -8.07
C ARG A 18 17.38 -10.05 -7.66
N LEU A 19 17.66 -10.47 -6.43
CA LEU A 19 19.04 -10.61 -5.96
C LEU A 19 19.79 -11.68 -6.76
N GLY A 20 20.97 -11.33 -7.25
CA GLY A 20 21.81 -12.23 -8.05
C GLY A 20 21.37 -12.44 -9.51
N GLN A 21 20.33 -11.76 -9.96
CA GLN A 21 19.96 -11.70 -11.38
C GLN A 21 20.92 -10.77 -12.13
N LYS A 22 21.02 -10.94 -13.45
CA LYS A 22 21.80 -10.04 -14.31
C LYS A 22 21.29 -8.59 -14.17
N ASN A 23 19.96 -8.44 -14.13
CA ASN A 23 19.28 -7.17 -13.97
C ASN A 23 18.82 -7.08 -12.49
N ASN A 24 19.74 -6.69 -11.61
CA ASN A 24 19.55 -6.67 -10.15
C ASN A 24 19.28 -5.26 -9.59
N HIS A 25 18.80 -4.35 -10.42
CA HIS A 25 18.39 -3.01 -10.04
C HIS A 25 16.86 -2.90 -9.96
N VAL A 26 16.37 -2.23 -8.92
CA VAL A 26 14.93 -1.99 -8.67
C VAL A 26 14.67 -0.49 -8.62
N VAL A 27 13.70 -0.02 -9.38
CA VAL A 27 13.15 1.35 -9.26
C VAL A 27 11.89 1.28 -8.42
N THR A 28 11.79 2.15 -7.40
CA THR A 28 10.63 2.28 -6.52
C THR A 28 10.45 3.73 -6.09
N ASP A 29 9.47 4.03 -5.23
CA ASP A 29 9.22 5.38 -4.74
C ASP A 29 9.47 5.54 -3.23
N GLU A 30 9.52 6.81 -2.77
CA GLU A 30 9.84 7.16 -1.39
C GLU A 30 8.70 6.89 -0.40
N ILE A 31 7.46 6.66 -0.89
CA ILE A 31 6.27 6.48 -0.06
C ILE A 31 5.79 5.03 0.03
N GLU A 32 6.60 4.09 -0.43
CA GLU A 32 6.33 2.66 -0.32
C GLU A 32 6.20 2.20 1.14
N HIS A 33 5.45 1.10 1.32
CA HIS A 33 5.35 0.46 2.62
C HIS A 33 6.74 -0.04 3.11
N PRO A 34 7.02 -0.04 4.43
CA PRO A 34 8.27 -0.59 4.97
C PRO A 34 8.61 -2.03 4.54
N ALA A 35 7.61 -2.82 4.12
CA ALA A 35 7.81 -4.15 3.54
C ALA A 35 8.47 -4.13 2.14
N VAL A 36 8.61 -2.96 1.53
CA VAL A 36 9.37 -2.71 0.31
C VAL A 36 10.67 -1.97 0.66
N LEU A 37 10.58 -0.76 1.24
CA LEU A 37 11.75 0.10 1.48
C LEU A 37 12.81 -0.55 2.37
N LYS A 38 12.41 -1.14 3.51
CA LYS A 38 13.36 -1.80 4.43
C LYS A 38 13.95 -3.06 3.82
N VAL A 39 13.21 -3.76 2.95
CA VAL A 39 13.73 -4.94 2.26
C VAL A 39 14.79 -4.52 1.25
N LEU A 40 14.52 -3.50 0.43
CA LEU A 40 15.51 -2.95 -0.52
C LEU A 40 16.75 -2.44 0.19
N GLN A 41 16.59 -1.69 1.27
CA GLN A 41 17.69 -1.21 2.09
C GLN A 41 18.56 -2.37 2.64
N ASN A 42 17.94 -3.46 3.09
CA ASN A 42 18.66 -4.65 3.54
C ASN A 42 19.36 -5.36 2.37
N LEU A 43 18.65 -5.57 1.24
CA LEU A 43 19.20 -6.25 0.06
C LEU A 43 20.33 -5.48 -0.60
N SER A 44 20.37 -4.15 -0.47
CA SER A 44 21.48 -3.34 -0.96
C SER A 44 22.81 -3.66 -0.25
N SER A 45 22.76 -4.06 1.01
CA SER A 45 23.97 -4.48 1.75
C SER A 45 24.59 -5.76 1.19
N ILE A 46 23.87 -6.51 0.37
CA ILE A 46 24.29 -7.79 -0.23
C ILE A 46 24.26 -7.79 -1.75
N GLY A 47 24.17 -6.61 -2.38
CA GLY A 47 24.43 -6.40 -3.80
C GLY A 47 23.23 -6.16 -4.70
N LEU A 48 22.01 -5.94 -4.18
CA LEU A 48 20.90 -5.42 -4.96
C LEU A 48 21.03 -3.90 -5.10
N GLU A 49 20.91 -3.35 -6.30
CA GLU A 49 20.89 -1.90 -6.50
C GLU A 49 19.43 -1.40 -6.48
N HIS A 50 19.16 -0.18 -6.02
CA HIS A 50 17.82 0.42 -6.14
C HIS A 50 17.88 1.95 -6.18
N ASP A 51 16.92 2.54 -6.87
CA ASP A 51 16.64 3.97 -6.91
C ASP A 51 15.26 4.27 -6.34
N LEU A 52 15.17 5.37 -5.57
CA LEU A 52 13.92 5.91 -5.07
C LEU A 52 13.55 7.14 -5.91
N VAL A 53 12.36 7.14 -6.49
CA VAL A 53 11.81 8.30 -7.20
C VAL A 53 10.93 9.11 -6.26
N SER A 54 10.90 10.42 -6.49
CA SER A 54 10.10 11.33 -5.68
C SER A 54 8.61 11.27 -6.01
N VAL A 55 7.81 11.83 -5.11
CA VAL A 55 6.38 12.04 -5.29
C VAL A 55 6.03 13.53 -5.24
N ASP A 56 4.88 13.90 -5.79
CA ASP A 56 4.35 15.25 -5.69
C ASP A 56 3.68 15.52 -4.32
N ASP A 57 3.15 16.74 -4.14
CA ASP A 57 2.42 17.17 -2.95
C ASP A 57 1.13 16.40 -2.67
N LYS A 58 0.66 15.60 -3.63
CA LYS A 58 -0.49 14.69 -3.51
C LYS A 58 -0.09 13.25 -3.23
N GLY A 59 1.22 12.96 -3.15
CA GLY A 59 1.75 11.61 -3.01
C GLY A 59 1.60 10.78 -4.28
N CYS A 60 1.60 11.41 -5.47
CA CYS A 60 1.62 10.72 -6.74
C CYS A 60 3.05 10.64 -7.26
N VAL A 61 3.48 9.46 -7.69
CA VAL A 61 4.82 9.23 -8.22
C VAL A 61 5.02 9.92 -9.57
N SER A 62 6.22 10.45 -9.79
CA SER A 62 6.61 11.07 -11.06
C SER A 62 6.89 10.02 -12.13
N ILE A 63 6.02 9.94 -13.14
CA ILE A 63 6.20 9.04 -14.29
C ILE A 63 7.51 9.31 -15.03
N ASN A 64 7.86 10.58 -15.20
CA ASN A 64 9.09 10.97 -15.88
C ASN A 64 10.34 10.53 -15.10
N GLU A 65 10.31 10.60 -13.77
CA GLU A 65 11.43 10.14 -12.94
C GLU A 65 11.55 8.62 -12.99
N ILE A 66 10.45 7.86 -13.01
CA ILE A 66 10.49 6.41 -13.23
C ILE A 66 11.14 6.09 -14.57
N GLU A 67 10.72 6.76 -15.65
CA GLU A 67 11.30 6.54 -16.99
C GLU A 67 12.81 6.82 -17.03
N LEU A 68 13.26 7.88 -16.36
CA LEU A 68 14.68 8.25 -16.27
C LEU A 68 15.50 7.31 -15.38
N ALA A 69 14.90 6.74 -14.35
CA ALA A 69 15.57 5.81 -13.43
C ALA A 69 15.73 4.40 -14.02
N ILE A 70 14.91 4.03 -15.01
CA ILE A 70 15.04 2.73 -15.68
C ILE A 70 16.32 2.75 -16.55
N SER A 71 17.15 1.73 -16.38
CA SER A 71 18.41 1.53 -17.08
C SER A 71 18.53 0.08 -17.58
N GLU A 72 19.57 -0.25 -18.34
CA GLU A 72 19.87 -1.64 -18.77
C GLU A 72 20.06 -2.63 -17.61
N LYS A 73 20.34 -2.14 -16.40
CA LYS A 73 20.45 -2.95 -15.18
C LYS A 73 19.11 -3.18 -14.49
N THR A 74 18.08 -2.41 -14.83
CA THR A 74 16.80 -2.46 -14.13
C THR A 74 16.06 -3.75 -14.48
N GLY A 75 15.71 -4.52 -13.45
CA GLY A 75 14.97 -5.77 -13.57
C GLY A 75 13.55 -5.68 -13.02
N LEU A 76 13.24 -4.62 -12.26
CA LEU A 76 11.93 -4.45 -11.64
C LEU A 76 11.62 -2.97 -11.40
N VAL A 77 10.39 -2.57 -11.68
CA VAL A 77 9.76 -1.38 -11.13
C VAL A 77 8.73 -1.84 -10.09
N SER A 78 8.84 -1.35 -8.85
CA SER A 78 7.93 -1.70 -7.76
C SER A 78 7.27 -0.44 -7.23
N VAL A 79 5.98 -0.25 -7.51
CA VAL A 79 5.20 0.92 -7.06
C VAL A 79 3.87 0.44 -6.51
N MET A 80 3.53 0.87 -5.28
CA MET A 80 2.25 0.49 -4.65
C MET A 80 1.06 0.98 -5.48
N LEU A 81 -0.03 0.22 -5.52
CA LEU A 81 -1.23 0.61 -6.26
C LEU A 81 -1.93 1.80 -5.60
N ALA A 82 -1.96 1.84 -4.27
CA ALA A 82 -2.46 3.00 -3.52
C ALA A 82 -1.79 3.12 -2.15
N ASN A 83 -1.51 4.35 -1.75
CA ASN A 83 -0.79 4.61 -0.51
C ASN A 83 -1.66 4.34 0.73
N ASN A 84 -1.06 3.74 1.74
CA ASN A 84 -1.73 3.31 2.97
C ASN A 84 -1.99 4.42 4.00
N GLU A 85 -1.42 5.61 3.83
CA GLU A 85 -1.62 6.75 4.72
C GLU A 85 -2.50 7.83 4.12
N VAL A 86 -2.24 8.23 2.88
CA VAL A 86 -2.98 9.31 2.20
C VAL A 86 -4.03 8.79 1.22
N GLY A 87 -3.94 7.52 0.84
CA GLY A 87 -4.92 6.87 -0.04
C GLY A 87 -4.72 7.15 -1.53
N THR A 88 -3.78 7.98 -1.93
CA THR A 88 -3.53 8.34 -3.33
C THR A 88 -3.27 7.09 -4.17
N ILE A 89 -3.99 6.95 -5.29
CA ILE A 89 -3.86 5.85 -6.25
C ILE A 89 -2.76 6.20 -7.24
N GLN A 90 -1.82 5.27 -7.47
CA GLN A 90 -0.69 5.46 -8.36
C GLN A 90 -1.04 5.12 -9.81
N PRO A 91 -0.40 5.76 -10.79
CA PRO A 91 -0.67 5.58 -12.21
C PRO A 91 -0.02 4.31 -12.78
N ILE A 92 -0.31 3.13 -12.20
CA ILE A 92 0.36 1.86 -12.51
C ILE A 92 0.31 1.51 -14.00
N GLN A 93 -0.83 1.76 -14.68
CA GLN A 93 -0.95 1.44 -16.09
C GLN A 93 0.07 2.19 -16.95
N LYS A 94 0.34 3.47 -16.64
CA LYS A 94 1.36 4.25 -17.34
C LYS A 94 2.78 3.77 -17.02
N ILE A 95 3.01 3.33 -15.78
CA ILE A 95 4.29 2.74 -15.36
C ILE A 95 4.55 1.46 -16.14
N VAL A 96 3.54 0.60 -16.25
CA VAL A 96 3.63 -0.65 -17.05
C VAL A 96 3.93 -0.36 -18.51
N GLU A 97 3.28 0.64 -19.12
CA GLU A 97 3.56 1.04 -20.52
C GLU A 97 5.02 1.46 -20.72
N ILE A 98 5.64 2.11 -19.74
CA ILE A 98 7.06 2.52 -19.82
C ILE A 98 7.97 1.33 -19.58
N ALA A 99 7.72 0.54 -18.54
CA ALA A 99 8.52 -0.62 -18.18
C ALA A 99 8.54 -1.67 -19.30
N ASN A 100 7.38 -1.96 -19.92
CA ASN A 100 7.26 -2.92 -21.02
C ASN A 100 8.08 -2.53 -22.25
N LYS A 101 8.25 -1.24 -22.56
CA LYS A 101 9.11 -0.79 -23.67
C LYS A 101 10.58 -1.13 -23.46
N GLN A 102 10.98 -1.37 -22.22
CA GLN A 102 12.35 -1.67 -21.81
C GLN A 102 12.50 -3.10 -21.26
N GLU A 103 11.48 -3.94 -21.43
CA GLU A 103 11.42 -5.33 -20.95
C GLU A 103 11.69 -5.47 -19.43
N VAL A 104 11.23 -4.47 -18.65
CA VAL A 104 11.36 -4.43 -17.19
C VAL A 104 10.07 -4.92 -16.55
N LEU A 105 10.18 -5.81 -15.56
CA LEU A 105 9.04 -6.35 -14.81
C LEU A 105 8.41 -5.30 -13.90
N VAL A 106 7.09 -5.43 -13.66
CA VAL A 106 6.35 -4.52 -12.78
C VAL A 106 5.70 -5.27 -11.62
N HIS A 107 6.00 -4.82 -10.41
CA HIS A 107 5.34 -5.23 -9.16
C HIS A 107 4.50 -4.10 -8.61
N THR A 108 3.34 -4.44 -8.06
CA THR A 108 2.53 -3.48 -7.30
C THR A 108 2.08 -4.07 -5.95
N ASP A 109 2.33 -3.34 -4.86
CA ASP A 109 1.69 -3.60 -3.57
C ASP A 109 0.24 -3.08 -3.61
N ALA A 110 -0.72 -3.98 -3.75
CA ALA A 110 -2.15 -3.67 -3.80
C ALA A 110 -2.87 -4.01 -2.48
N VAL A 111 -2.13 -4.17 -1.39
CA VAL A 111 -2.66 -4.59 -0.08
C VAL A 111 -3.82 -3.72 0.41
N GLN A 112 -3.84 -2.43 0.07
CA GLN A 112 -4.91 -1.50 0.48
C GLN A 112 -6.12 -1.46 -0.45
N CYS A 113 -6.07 -2.11 -1.62
CA CYS A 113 -6.95 -1.80 -2.75
C CYS A 113 -8.15 -2.74 -2.88
N LEU A 114 -8.01 -4.05 -2.59
CA LEU A 114 -9.10 -5.00 -2.77
C LEU A 114 -10.30 -4.66 -1.86
N GLY A 115 -11.51 -4.63 -2.45
CA GLY A 115 -12.74 -4.21 -1.78
C GLY A 115 -12.95 -2.68 -1.69
N LYS A 116 -12.04 -1.88 -2.28
CA LYS A 116 -12.13 -0.41 -2.33
C LYS A 116 -11.97 0.15 -3.75
N MET A 117 -11.42 -0.62 -4.66
CA MET A 117 -11.35 -0.31 -6.08
C MET A 117 -11.32 -1.60 -6.90
N LEU A 118 -11.68 -1.52 -8.17
CA LEU A 118 -11.56 -2.63 -9.10
C LEU A 118 -10.08 -2.93 -9.37
N ILE A 119 -9.69 -4.20 -9.25
CA ILE A 119 -8.37 -4.68 -9.63
C ILE A 119 -8.54 -5.73 -10.73
N ASN A 120 -8.03 -5.44 -11.92
CA ASN A 120 -7.99 -6.38 -13.03
C ASN A 120 -6.53 -6.54 -13.47
N VAL A 121 -5.90 -7.64 -13.08
CA VAL A 121 -4.49 -7.90 -13.36
C VAL A 121 -4.17 -8.04 -14.85
N VAL A 122 -5.18 -8.43 -15.66
CA VAL A 122 -5.03 -8.55 -17.12
C VAL A 122 -5.00 -7.17 -17.77
N GLU A 123 -5.90 -6.26 -17.35
CA GLU A 123 -5.95 -4.89 -17.85
C GLU A 123 -4.77 -4.05 -17.37
N LEU A 124 -4.32 -4.27 -16.12
CA LEU A 124 -3.12 -3.61 -15.58
C LEU A 124 -1.84 -4.11 -16.25
N ASP A 125 -1.84 -5.32 -16.79
CA ASP A 125 -0.71 -5.99 -17.45
C ASP A 125 0.57 -6.07 -16.59
N ILE A 126 0.41 -6.16 -15.27
CA ILE A 126 1.48 -6.27 -14.28
C ILE A 126 2.04 -7.70 -14.18
N ASP A 127 3.29 -7.83 -13.74
CA ASP A 127 3.93 -9.13 -13.54
C ASP A 127 3.69 -9.70 -12.14
N PHE A 128 3.64 -8.82 -11.12
CA PHE A 128 3.44 -9.21 -9.73
C PHE A 128 2.46 -8.29 -9.02
N LEU A 129 1.62 -8.87 -8.15
CA LEU A 129 0.74 -8.11 -7.27
C LEU A 129 0.65 -8.77 -5.90
N SER A 130 0.85 -7.97 -4.84
CA SER A 130 0.77 -8.41 -3.46
C SER A 130 -0.56 -8.03 -2.81
N LEU A 131 -1.20 -8.99 -2.09
CA LEU A 131 -2.39 -8.75 -1.28
C LEU A 131 -2.25 -9.35 0.12
N SER A 132 -3.05 -8.84 1.07
CA SER A 132 -3.15 -9.34 2.43
C SER A 132 -4.60 -9.42 2.87
N ALA A 133 -5.08 -10.61 3.25
CA ALA A 133 -6.50 -10.89 3.49
C ALA A 133 -7.14 -9.98 4.56
N HIS A 134 -6.41 -9.67 5.63
CA HIS A 134 -6.94 -8.87 6.74
C HIS A 134 -7.25 -7.40 6.36
N LYS A 135 -6.88 -6.95 5.17
CA LYS A 135 -7.19 -5.60 4.67
C LYS A 135 -8.53 -5.51 3.95
N PHE A 136 -9.12 -6.67 3.62
CA PHE A 136 -10.45 -6.81 3.05
C PHE A 136 -11.31 -7.83 3.82
N TYR A 137 -11.21 -7.77 5.16
CA TYR A 137 -12.00 -8.54 6.14
C TYR A 137 -11.76 -10.04 6.15
N GLY A 138 -10.70 -10.53 5.50
CA GLY A 138 -10.26 -11.92 5.57
C GLY A 138 -9.41 -12.21 6.83
N PRO A 139 -8.98 -13.46 7.00
CA PRO A 139 -8.15 -13.87 8.13
C PRO A 139 -6.78 -13.15 8.15
N LYS A 140 -6.26 -12.92 9.36
CA LYS A 140 -4.86 -12.52 9.55
C LYS A 140 -3.94 -13.72 9.27
N GLY A 141 -2.69 -13.44 8.85
CA GLY A 141 -1.67 -14.47 8.63
C GLY A 141 -1.81 -15.21 7.29
N ILE A 142 -2.54 -14.64 6.34
CA ILE A 142 -2.65 -15.10 4.96
C ILE A 142 -2.63 -13.92 3.99
N GLY A 143 -1.96 -14.09 2.86
CA GLY A 143 -1.92 -13.19 1.73
C GLY A 143 -1.67 -13.96 0.45
N ILE A 144 -1.56 -13.26 -0.65
CA ILE A 144 -1.17 -13.81 -1.94
C ILE A 144 -0.11 -12.95 -2.62
N LEU A 145 0.65 -13.60 -3.46
CA LEU A 145 1.41 -13.03 -4.56
C LEU A 145 0.80 -13.53 -5.87
N PHE A 146 0.23 -12.61 -6.65
CA PHE A 146 -0.06 -12.88 -8.06
C PHE A 146 1.24 -12.84 -8.85
N VAL A 147 1.43 -13.79 -9.73
CA VAL A 147 2.60 -13.91 -10.62
C VAL A 147 2.10 -14.22 -12.01
N LYS A 148 2.41 -13.36 -12.99
CA LYS A 148 2.03 -13.52 -14.39
C LYS A 148 2.78 -14.69 -15.04
N ASP A 149 4.09 -14.74 -14.83
CA ASP A 149 4.98 -15.82 -15.29
C ASP A 149 5.87 -16.30 -14.14
N CYS A 150 5.64 -17.53 -13.67
CA CYS A 150 6.40 -18.11 -12.58
C CYS A 150 7.89 -18.37 -12.91
N SER A 151 8.28 -18.37 -14.18
CA SER A 151 9.66 -18.60 -14.59
C SER A 151 10.62 -17.48 -14.18
N VAL A 152 10.08 -16.26 -13.95
CA VAL A 152 10.87 -15.09 -13.56
C VAL A 152 10.98 -14.90 -12.03
N LEU A 153 10.36 -15.79 -11.24
CA LEU A 153 10.36 -15.73 -9.77
C LEU A 153 11.24 -16.85 -9.19
N SER A 154 12.17 -16.49 -8.30
CA SER A 154 12.98 -17.44 -7.55
C SER A 154 12.26 -17.93 -6.30
N SER A 155 12.54 -19.16 -5.84
CA SER A 155 12.02 -19.67 -4.59
C SER A 155 12.47 -18.81 -3.39
N PHE A 156 11.55 -18.46 -2.50
CA PHE A 156 11.82 -17.63 -1.32
C PHE A 156 11.89 -18.45 -0.03
N ILE A 157 10.86 -19.21 0.28
CA ILE A 157 10.87 -20.13 1.40
C ILE A 157 11.22 -21.51 0.85
N ILE A 158 12.43 -21.97 1.14
CA ILE A 158 13.00 -23.20 0.60
C ILE A 158 12.57 -24.40 1.44
N GLY A 159 12.12 -25.47 0.78
CA GLY A 159 11.69 -26.71 1.44
C GLY A 159 11.17 -27.74 0.44
N ALA A 160 9.98 -28.30 0.69
CA ALA A 160 9.33 -29.23 -0.23
C ALA A 160 8.62 -28.48 -1.39
N ASN A 161 7.87 -29.20 -2.22
CA ASN A 161 7.38 -28.73 -3.52
C ASN A 161 6.05 -27.95 -3.46
N GLN A 162 5.62 -27.46 -2.28
CA GLN A 162 4.41 -26.65 -2.19
C GLN A 162 4.53 -25.38 -3.06
N GLU A 163 3.41 -24.86 -3.55
CA GLU A 163 3.36 -23.71 -4.46
C GLU A 163 4.35 -23.84 -5.64
N ASN A 164 4.43 -25.04 -6.25
CA ASN A 164 5.36 -25.35 -7.34
C ASN A 164 6.84 -25.11 -6.97
N ALA A 165 7.22 -25.43 -5.74
CA ALA A 165 8.55 -25.22 -5.14
C ALA A 165 8.94 -23.73 -5.02
N LEU A 166 8.05 -22.78 -5.25
CA LEU A 166 8.31 -21.35 -5.10
C LEU A 166 8.15 -20.90 -3.64
N ARG A 167 7.27 -21.56 -2.88
CA ARG A 167 7.04 -21.26 -1.47
C ARG A 167 6.70 -22.54 -0.71
N ALA A 168 7.68 -23.13 -0.07
CA ALA A 168 7.50 -24.38 0.68
C ALA A 168 6.72 -24.17 2.00
N GLY A 169 6.27 -25.27 2.57
CA GLY A 169 5.50 -25.33 3.81
C GLY A 169 4.05 -25.71 3.54
N THR A 170 3.50 -26.56 4.42
CA THR A 170 2.11 -27.05 4.32
C THR A 170 1.14 -25.89 4.23
N GLU A 171 0.21 -25.97 3.30
CA GLU A 171 -0.76 -24.90 3.00
C GLU A 171 -1.74 -24.71 4.16
N ASN A 172 -1.98 -23.47 4.54
CA ASN A 172 -2.97 -23.08 5.54
C ASN A 172 -4.37 -23.04 4.91
N ILE A 173 -4.93 -24.22 4.65
CA ILE A 173 -6.17 -24.40 3.90
C ILE A 173 -7.33 -23.60 4.51
N ALA A 174 -7.45 -23.57 5.85
CA ALA A 174 -8.52 -22.84 6.52
C ALA A 174 -8.45 -21.31 6.23
N SER A 175 -7.26 -20.72 6.32
CA SER A 175 -7.07 -19.30 6.02
C SER A 175 -7.18 -19.01 4.53
N ILE A 176 -6.74 -19.94 3.65
CA ILE A 176 -6.90 -19.81 2.20
C ILE A 176 -8.39 -19.77 1.83
N ALA A 177 -9.20 -20.68 2.36
CA ALA A 177 -10.64 -20.71 2.14
C ALA A 177 -11.31 -19.42 2.66
N GLY A 178 -10.93 -18.97 3.87
CA GLY A 178 -11.44 -17.71 4.44
C GLY A 178 -11.04 -16.48 3.62
N MET A 179 -9.82 -16.44 3.08
CA MET A 179 -9.37 -15.38 2.17
C MET A 179 -10.15 -15.40 0.86
N GLY A 180 -10.38 -16.59 0.29
CA GLY A 180 -11.16 -16.74 -0.95
C GLY A 180 -12.58 -16.20 -0.80
N LEU A 181 -13.28 -16.55 0.28
CA LEU A 181 -14.61 -16.03 0.58
C LEU A 181 -14.59 -14.50 0.80
N ALA A 182 -13.61 -13.99 1.52
CA ALA A 182 -13.49 -12.55 1.74
C ALA A 182 -13.25 -11.78 0.43
N ALA A 183 -12.44 -12.32 -0.49
CA ALA A 183 -12.20 -11.72 -1.80
C ALA A 183 -13.45 -11.75 -2.68
N GLU A 184 -14.22 -12.86 -2.66
CA GLU A 184 -15.49 -12.98 -3.36
C GLU A 184 -16.49 -11.93 -2.87
N LEU A 185 -16.72 -11.83 -1.55
CA LEU A 185 -17.62 -10.85 -0.95
C LEU A 185 -17.17 -9.41 -1.23
N ALA A 186 -15.87 -9.12 -1.12
CA ALA A 186 -15.32 -7.80 -1.41
C ALA A 186 -15.52 -7.38 -2.87
N THR A 187 -15.54 -8.36 -3.80
CA THR A 187 -15.77 -8.12 -5.22
C THR A 187 -17.27 -7.95 -5.54
N LEU A 188 -18.12 -8.79 -4.98
CA LEU A 188 -19.57 -8.73 -5.18
C LEU A 188 -20.19 -7.43 -4.64
N GLU A 189 -19.69 -6.94 -3.50
CA GLU A 189 -20.20 -5.75 -2.84
C GLU A 189 -19.39 -4.48 -3.16
N LEU A 190 -18.48 -4.52 -4.14
CA LEU A 190 -17.53 -3.45 -4.39
C LEU A 190 -18.17 -2.08 -4.61
N GLU A 191 -19.17 -2.00 -5.48
CA GLU A 191 -19.86 -0.73 -5.79
C GLU A 191 -20.59 -0.16 -4.56
N ASN A 192 -21.26 -1.02 -3.81
CA ASN A 192 -21.95 -0.64 -2.56
C ASN A 192 -20.94 -0.14 -1.51
N HIS A 193 -19.79 -0.82 -1.38
CA HIS A 193 -18.72 -0.43 -0.47
C HIS A 193 -18.12 0.93 -0.85
N ILE A 194 -17.81 1.15 -2.13
CA ILE A 194 -17.28 2.43 -2.63
C ILE A 194 -18.26 3.56 -2.33
N GLN A 195 -19.54 3.37 -2.66
CA GLN A 195 -20.57 4.38 -2.42
C GLN A 195 -20.67 4.70 -0.92
N HIS A 196 -20.83 3.68 -0.07
CA HIS A 196 -20.96 3.83 1.38
C HIS A 196 -19.76 4.56 2.00
N LEU A 197 -18.53 4.11 1.68
CA LEU A 197 -17.30 4.73 2.20
C LEU A 197 -17.14 6.18 1.73
N THR A 198 -17.56 6.49 0.50
CA THR A 198 -17.53 7.85 -0.04
C THR A 198 -18.54 8.76 0.66
N GLU A 199 -19.73 8.25 0.99
CA GLU A 199 -20.76 8.97 1.76
C GLU A 199 -20.24 9.30 3.18
N LEU A 200 -19.67 8.33 3.89
CA LEU A 200 -19.07 8.54 5.21
C LEU A 200 -17.93 9.57 5.17
N GLU A 201 -17.03 9.44 4.19
CA GLU A 201 -15.93 10.39 3.99
C GLU A 201 -16.43 11.81 3.74
N THR A 202 -17.46 11.95 2.89
CA THR A 202 -18.06 13.25 2.55
C THR A 202 -18.69 13.89 3.79
N GLN A 203 -19.48 13.12 4.54
CA GLN A 203 -20.10 13.58 5.77
C GLN A 203 -19.05 14.03 6.79
N PHE A 204 -17.99 13.23 6.99
CA PHE A 204 -16.89 13.57 7.88
C PHE A 204 -16.23 14.89 7.47
N LYS A 205 -15.87 15.06 6.20
CA LYS A 205 -15.22 16.28 5.70
C LYS A 205 -16.09 17.51 5.90
N ILE A 206 -17.39 17.43 5.58
CA ILE A 206 -18.34 18.53 5.78
C ILE A 206 -18.47 18.87 7.26
N GLY A 207 -18.67 17.85 8.10
CA GLY A 207 -18.78 18.01 9.55
C GLY A 207 -17.52 18.66 10.13
N LEU A 208 -16.35 18.07 9.88
CA LEU A 208 -15.08 18.57 10.40
C LEU A 208 -14.83 20.03 9.98
N THR A 209 -14.96 20.36 8.70
CA THR A 209 -14.68 21.73 8.20
C THR A 209 -15.67 22.77 8.71
N SER A 210 -16.88 22.36 9.14
CA SER A 210 -17.83 23.26 9.77
C SER A 210 -17.38 23.73 11.17
N PHE A 211 -16.61 22.88 11.90
CA PHE A 211 -16.10 23.16 13.25
C PHE A 211 -14.65 23.62 13.24
N PHE A 212 -13.82 23.06 12.35
CA PHE A 212 -12.40 23.36 12.27
C PHE A 212 -12.00 23.64 10.82
N LYS A 213 -12.02 24.95 10.47
CA LYS A 213 -11.80 25.42 9.11
C LYS A 213 -10.36 25.23 8.61
N ASP A 214 -9.40 25.13 9.54
CA ASP A 214 -7.98 25.03 9.24
C ASP A 214 -7.52 23.57 9.03
N ALA A 215 -8.46 22.62 8.95
CA ALA A 215 -8.15 21.24 8.65
C ALA A 215 -7.55 21.10 7.26
N ILE A 216 -6.40 20.41 7.15
CA ILE A 216 -5.71 20.18 5.89
C ILE A 216 -5.87 18.70 5.53
N PHE A 217 -6.51 18.39 4.40
CA PHE A 217 -6.66 17.04 3.89
C PHE A 217 -5.49 16.72 2.95
N ASN A 218 -4.70 15.70 3.30
CA ASN A 218 -3.52 15.29 2.55
C ASN A 218 -3.87 14.23 1.50
N GLY A 219 -3.07 14.15 0.43
CA GLY A 219 -3.24 13.23 -0.68
C GLY A 219 -4.04 13.80 -1.85
N ASP A 220 -4.27 13.00 -2.88
CA ASP A 220 -5.04 13.45 -4.06
C ASP A 220 -6.54 13.53 -3.71
N PRO A 221 -7.20 14.69 -3.89
CA PRO A 221 -8.62 14.84 -3.55
C PRO A 221 -9.57 14.06 -4.48
N LYS A 222 -9.10 13.62 -5.65
CA LYS A 222 -9.92 12.96 -6.68
C LYS A 222 -9.54 11.51 -6.92
N ASN A 223 -8.24 11.24 -6.98
CA ASN A 223 -7.71 9.93 -7.32
C ASN A 223 -7.16 9.20 -6.09
N LYS A 224 -8.08 8.72 -5.26
CA LYS A 224 -7.75 8.09 -3.96
C LYS A 224 -8.72 6.97 -3.59
N LEU A 225 -8.29 6.11 -2.68
CA LEU A 225 -9.16 5.10 -2.09
C LEU A 225 -10.28 5.75 -1.25
N PRO A 226 -11.53 5.29 -1.37
CA PRO A 226 -12.63 5.78 -0.56
C PRO A 226 -12.47 5.36 0.92
N GLY A 227 -12.95 6.21 1.82
CA GLY A 227 -12.98 5.94 3.26
C GLY A 227 -11.64 5.99 3.99
N LEU A 228 -10.54 6.32 3.30
CA LEU A 228 -9.24 6.57 3.90
C LEU A 228 -8.95 8.08 3.87
N ILE A 229 -8.76 8.70 5.02
CA ILE A 229 -8.56 10.14 5.15
C ILE A 229 -7.27 10.39 5.94
N SER A 230 -6.36 11.16 5.35
CA SER A 230 -5.24 11.76 6.07
C SER A 230 -5.59 13.24 6.29
N VAL A 231 -5.67 13.66 7.54
CA VAL A 231 -6.03 15.02 7.90
C VAL A 231 -5.12 15.58 8.97
N SER A 232 -4.56 16.75 8.71
CA SER A 232 -3.71 17.50 9.64
C SER A 232 -4.54 18.55 10.39
N PHE A 233 -4.20 18.74 11.66
CA PHE A 233 -4.84 19.68 12.57
C PHE A 233 -3.80 20.71 13.05
N PRO A 234 -3.51 21.78 12.27
CA PRO A 234 -2.49 22.76 12.64
C PRO A 234 -2.69 23.32 14.05
N GLY A 235 -1.61 23.37 14.83
CA GLY A 235 -1.65 23.79 16.24
C GLY A 235 -1.98 22.69 17.23
N PHE A 236 -2.22 21.45 16.78
CA PHE A 236 -2.47 20.29 17.65
C PHE A 236 -1.39 19.22 17.44
N ARG A 237 -1.24 18.34 18.45
CA ARG A 237 -0.38 17.16 18.36
C ARG A 237 -1.23 15.91 18.19
N SER A 238 -0.90 15.07 17.24
CA SER A 238 -1.68 13.87 16.92
C SER A 238 -1.76 12.86 18.07
N ASP A 239 -0.72 12.71 18.91
CA ASP A 239 -0.76 11.82 20.08
C ASP A 239 -1.79 12.26 21.13
N ILE A 240 -1.89 13.58 21.35
CA ILE A 240 -2.88 14.16 22.28
C ILE A 240 -4.29 13.95 21.71
N LEU A 241 -4.47 14.22 20.41
CA LEU A 241 -5.74 13.99 19.71
C LEU A 241 -6.15 12.52 19.77
N MET A 242 -5.25 11.59 19.45
CA MET A 242 -5.48 10.16 19.53
C MET A 242 -5.89 9.72 20.92
N THR A 243 -5.18 10.20 21.95
CA THR A 243 -5.53 9.87 23.36
C THR A 243 -6.92 10.36 23.75
N LYS A 244 -7.31 11.55 23.28
CA LYS A 244 -8.65 12.10 23.56
C LYS A 244 -9.74 11.34 22.80
N LEU A 245 -9.49 11.00 21.53
CA LEU A 245 -10.42 10.23 20.71
C LEU A 245 -10.59 8.80 21.24
N ASP A 246 -9.50 8.15 21.65
CA ASP A 246 -9.55 6.81 22.27
C ASP A 246 -10.43 6.79 23.54
N ARG A 247 -10.28 7.82 24.41
CA ARG A 247 -11.16 7.99 25.58
C ARG A 247 -12.62 8.22 25.22
N ALA A 248 -12.89 8.72 24.02
CA ALA A 248 -14.24 8.87 23.46
C ALA A 248 -14.71 7.65 22.67
N ASN A 249 -13.99 6.52 22.75
CA ASN A 249 -14.21 5.28 21.99
C ASN A 249 -14.12 5.45 20.47
N MET A 250 -13.28 6.39 20.00
CA MET A 250 -12.98 6.59 18.57
C MET A 250 -11.55 6.13 18.28
N ALA A 251 -11.42 5.02 17.56
CA ALA A 251 -10.14 4.45 17.16
C ALA A 251 -9.65 5.11 15.87
N VAL A 252 -8.57 5.86 15.94
CA VAL A 252 -7.85 6.48 14.81
C VAL A 252 -6.37 6.14 14.88
N SER A 253 -5.60 6.47 13.83
CA SER A 253 -4.16 6.26 13.82
C SER A 253 -3.43 7.55 13.42
N SER A 254 -2.21 7.73 13.90
CA SER A 254 -1.26 8.65 13.26
C SER A 254 -0.55 7.93 12.11
N GLY A 255 -0.03 8.67 11.13
CA GLY A 255 0.76 8.10 10.01
C GLY A 255 1.98 7.31 10.52
N SER A 256 2.67 7.81 11.54
CA SER A 256 3.76 7.10 12.20
C SER A 256 3.23 6.21 13.33
N ALA A 257 3.23 4.89 13.12
CA ALA A 257 2.95 3.92 14.18
C ALA A 257 4.10 3.90 15.20
N CYS A 258 4.00 4.66 16.29
CA CYS A 258 5.00 4.68 17.35
C CYS A 258 4.46 4.10 18.66
N GLY A 259 4.94 2.89 18.99
CA GLY A 259 4.75 2.26 20.29
C GLY A 259 5.63 2.82 21.43
N SER A 260 6.33 3.94 21.26
CA SER A 260 7.36 4.40 22.21
C SER A 260 7.17 5.82 22.79
N GLY A 261 5.98 6.41 22.67
CA GLY A 261 5.70 7.72 23.31
C GLY A 261 6.34 8.97 22.66
N ASN A 262 7.21 8.82 21.68
CA ASN A 262 7.75 9.92 20.88
C ASN A 262 7.06 9.94 19.50
N ILE A 263 6.36 11.02 19.20
CA ILE A 263 5.85 11.25 17.85
C ILE A 263 7.04 11.45 16.93
N LYS A 264 7.05 10.68 15.84
CA LYS A 264 7.92 10.94 14.70
C LYS A 264 7.05 11.42 13.55
N PRO A 265 7.52 12.38 12.74
CA PRO A 265 6.88 12.72 11.50
C PRO A 265 6.70 11.46 10.63
N SER A 266 5.62 11.40 9.84
CA SER A 266 5.44 10.37 8.80
C SER A 266 6.47 10.61 7.70
N ASP A 267 7.22 9.57 7.35
CA ASP A 267 8.16 9.62 6.22
C ASP A 267 7.42 9.91 4.90
N ILE A 268 6.19 9.39 4.75
CA ILE A 268 5.33 9.62 3.58
C ILE A 268 4.94 11.09 3.45
N LEU A 269 4.44 11.71 4.52
CA LEU A 269 4.07 13.13 4.51
C LEU A 269 5.30 14.04 4.32
N SER A 270 6.45 13.64 4.85
CA SER A 270 7.72 14.35 4.63
C SER A 270 8.16 14.27 3.16
N ALA A 271 8.05 13.10 2.51
CA ALA A 271 8.33 12.92 1.10
C ALA A 271 7.38 13.77 0.20
N MET A 272 6.14 13.99 0.64
CA MET A 272 5.18 14.88 -0.01
C MET A 272 5.48 16.38 0.22
N GLY A 273 6.54 16.73 0.95
CA GLY A 273 6.92 18.12 1.24
C GLY A 273 6.12 18.79 2.36
N ILE A 274 5.37 18.04 3.16
CA ILE A 274 4.62 18.56 4.30
C ILE A 274 5.60 18.86 5.43
N ASP A 275 5.55 20.10 5.95
CA ASP A 275 6.42 20.54 7.03
C ASP A 275 6.20 19.73 8.33
N GLU A 276 7.22 19.69 9.19
CA GLU A 276 7.23 18.85 10.39
C GLU A 276 6.08 19.19 11.35
N GLU A 277 5.74 20.47 11.53
CA GLU A 277 4.67 20.91 12.42
C GLU A 277 3.30 20.39 11.96
N THR A 278 3.01 20.53 10.67
CA THR A 278 1.80 20.01 10.03
C THR A 278 1.78 18.48 10.07
N ASN A 279 2.90 17.83 9.77
CA ASN A 279 3.04 16.38 9.73
C ASN A 279 2.71 15.73 11.09
N ILE A 280 3.31 16.22 12.20
CA ILE A 280 3.05 15.67 13.55
C ILE A 280 1.65 15.96 14.08
N SER A 281 0.87 16.82 13.41
CA SER A 281 -0.52 17.10 13.72
C SER A 281 -1.51 16.17 12.99
N THR A 282 -1.02 15.25 12.14
CA THR A 282 -1.84 14.48 11.21
C THR A 282 -2.40 13.22 11.84
N LEU A 283 -3.68 12.97 11.59
CA LEU A 283 -4.37 11.72 11.87
C LEU A 283 -4.76 11.01 10.58
N ARG A 284 -4.68 9.68 10.62
CA ARG A 284 -5.29 8.83 9.60
C ARG A 284 -6.58 8.25 10.13
N ILE A 285 -7.66 8.49 9.42
CA ILE A 285 -9.00 8.00 9.69
C ILE A 285 -9.36 7.00 8.60
N SER A 286 -9.84 5.83 9.00
CA SER A 286 -10.21 4.78 8.07
C SER A 286 -11.61 4.28 8.41
N PHE A 287 -12.56 4.55 7.53
CA PHE A 287 -13.90 3.99 7.65
C PHE A 287 -13.94 2.57 7.10
N GLY A 288 -14.75 1.74 7.73
CA GLY A 288 -15.06 0.40 7.30
C GLY A 288 -16.52 0.25 6.90
N THR A 289 -16.85 -0.89 6.30
CA THR A 289 -18.23 -1.19 5.83
C THR A 289 -19.24 -1.28 6.98
N SER A 290 -18.80 -1.48 8.20
CA SER A 290 -19.67 -1.52 9.40
C SER A 290 -19.93 -0.15 10.03
N ASN A 291 -19.20 0.90 9.63
CA ASN A 291 -19.45 2.23 10.15
C ASN A 291 -20.76 2.81 9.61
N THR A 292 -21.39 3.66 10.40
CA THR A 292 -22.67 4.31 10.06
C THR A 292 -22.52 5.82 10.03
N CYS A 293 -23.43 6.50 9.30
CA CYS A 293 -23.50 7.97 9.29
C CYS A 293 -23.72 8.59 10.67
N VAL A 294 -24.28 7.84 11.62
CA VAL A 294 -24.52 8.34 13.00
C VAL A 294 -23.22 8.34 13.81
N GLU A 295 -22.28 7.45 13.50
CA GLU A 295 -20.98 7.36 14.16
C GLU A 295 -19.98 8.40 13.63
N VAL A 296 -20.20 8.91 12.43
CA VAL A 296 -19.38 9.94 11.80
C VAL A 296 -19.83 11.33 12.20
#